data_ef4fe38fed80aa5b6f03bc9eecbd5fb5
#
_entry.id   ef4fe38fed80aa5b6f03bc9eecbd5fb5
#
_cell.length_a   1.000
_cell.length_b   1.000
_cell.length_c   1.000
_cell.angle_alpha   90.00
_cell.angle_beta   90.00
_cell.angle_gamma   90.00
#
_symmetry.space_group_name_H-M   'P 1'
#
loop_
_entity.id
_entity.type
_entity.pdbx_description
1 polymer ?
#
loop_
_entity_poly.entity_id
_entity_poly.type
_entity_poly.pdbx_seq_one_letter_code
_entity_poly.pdbx_strand_id
1 'polypeptide(L)'
;MSRAAKRRGLGWRWLLVAMAASASLPLVGQAPASAATGSTVGELNLVLSTTSVTYGWQRAEVWNDTDPTWPAAHYLPTGRDDQTGQPEQLFGSPQPPSSEFILFQAPGAITNSGPPVLLVMGAGDSVTREYADPNLDGAYTCGTAICPTTGLMQYLAGDGYRVFALDFANIQGNNFAWAQTISDALQVVRSATSTSSVDLVAWSKGAFAARMYVSSVAPSWGRPYDGDVAKLVLIGNPNGGLDYTFAHGTEADPQIYPQCGGSLNGPSPSQSYMCYGVVYTEPNLSIDSAYWTGQRQMLARWDSTYGVDETQNTWYTIYYGGTGYTSTSDGIQYAIDHGSLVSTIQQAGIPASVPTYLLCGGAPTIPGFYNENRGPSDGVVFVASCEDTAGITNLATVELFSGYNHLMLGWEPTAESAIARWLSL
;
A
#
# COMPACT_ATOMS: atom_id res chain seq x y z
N MET A 1 -29.77 -63.91 7.50
CA MET A 1 -30.18 -64.08 8.90
C MET A 1 -29.97 -62.77 9.59
N SER A 2 -31.03 -61.99 9.69
CA SER A 2 -31.84 -61.68 10.86
C SER A 2 -31.05 -60.88 11.92
N ARG A 3 -31.42 -59.73 12.40
CA ARG A 3 -32.73 -59.12 12.69
C ARG A 3 -32.57 -57.60 12.88
N ALA A 4 -33.62 -56.89 12.47
CA ALA A 4 -33.88 -55.52 12.80
C ALA A 4 -34.27 -55.32 14.28
N ALA A 5 -34.01 -54.14 14.84
CA ALA A 5 -34.72 -53.65 16.01
C ALA A 5 -35.01 -52.16 15.85
N LYS A 6 -36.28 -51.87 15.59
CA LYS A 6 -36.94 -50.59 15.72
C LYS A 6 -37.03 -50.19 17.21
N ARG A 7 -36.76 -48.98 17.58
CA ARG A 7 -37.43 -48.35 18.75
C ARG A 7 -37.89 -46.92 18.40
N ARG A 8 -39.18 -46.76 18.59
CA ARG A 8 -39.98 -45.52 18.58
C ARG A 8 -39.86 -44.86 19.96
N GLY A 9 -40.09 -43.57 19.97
CA GLY A 9 -40.55 -42.88 21.19
C GLY A 9 -40.20 -41.43 21.19
N LEU A 10 -41.14 -40.73 20.99
CA LEU A 10 -41.96 -39.68 21.65
C LEU A 10 -41.37 -38.28 21.53
N GLY A 11 -42.22 -37.47 20.88
CA GLY A 11 -42.08 -36.03 20.79
C GLY A 11 -42.42 -35.32 22.10
N TRP A 12 -41.79 -34.19 22.29
CA TRP A 12 -42.32 -33.13 23.15
C TRP A 12 -42.26 -31.80 22.38
N ARG A 13 -43.47 -31.34 22.03
CA ARG A 13 -43.71 -29.99 21.57
C ARG A 13 -43.71 -29.06 22.79
N TRP A 14 -42.81 -28.07 22.79
CA TRP A 14 -42.96 -26.91 23.65
C TRP A 14 -43.36 -25.73 22.77
N LEU A 15 -44.61 -25.29 22.93
CA LEU A 15 -45.07 -23.97 22.49
C LEU A 15 -44.38 -22.94 23.40
N LEU A 16 -43.57 -22.05 22.83
CA LEU A 16 -43.20 -20.80 23.47
C LEU A 16 -44.03 -19.68 22.83
N VAL A 17 -44.90 -19.13 23.62
CA VAL A 17 -45.65 -17.91 23.37
C VAL A 17 -44.66 -16.74 23.47
N ALA A 18 -44.37 -16.09 22.36
CA ALA A 18 -43.59 -14.85 22.35
C ALA A 18 -44.53 -13.68 22.69
N MET A 19 -44.43 -13.15 23.88
CA MET A 19 -44.93 -11.82 24.21
C MET A 19 -44.00 -10.79 23.59
N ALA A 20 -44.53 -10.06 22.61
CA ALA A 20 -43.89 -8.86 22.08
C ALA A 20 -44.05 -7.72 23.10
N ALA A 21 -43.02 -7.41 23.83
CA ALA A 21 -42.89 -6.15 24.57
C ALA A 21 -42.29 -5.10 23.64
N SER A 22 -43.14 -4.21 23.16
CA SER A 22 -42.72 -2.99 22.46
C SER A 22 -42.07 -2.02 23.47
N ALA A 23 -40.75 -2.07 23.55
CA ALA A 23 -39.98 -1.04 24.24
C ALA A 23 -39.72 0.11 23.25
N SER A 24 -40.42 1.21 23.43
CA SER A 24 -40.12 2.49 22.82
C SER A 24 -38.81 3.01 23.39
N LEU A 25 -37.74 2.91 22.57
CA LEU A 25 -36.49 3.57 22.85
C LEU A 25 -36.65 5.10 22.66
N PRO A 26 -36.20 5.92 23.60
CA PRO A 26 -36.19 7.36 23.40
C PRO A 26 -35.18 7.69 22.30
N LEU A 27 -35.59 8.50 21.33
CA LEU A 27 -34.74 9.17 20.39
C LEU A 27 -33.70 10.00 21.20
N VAL A 28 -32.53 9.49 21.36
CA VAL A 28 -31.39 10.28 21.79
C VAL A 28 -31.07 11.24 20.65
N GLY A 29 -31.44 12.50 20.83
CA GLY A 29 -31.06 13.56 19.93
C GLY A 29 -29.55 13.52 19.70
N GLN A 30 -29.13 13.38 18.45
CA GLN A 30 -27.72 13.61 18.08
C GLN A 30 -27.38 15.04 18.50
N ALA A 31 -26.51 15.17 19.48
CA ALA A 31 -25.87 16.45 19.75
C ALA A 31 -25.16 16.88 18.44
N PRO A 32 -25.25 18.17 18.05
CA PRO A 32 -24.49 18.65 16.93
C PRO A 32 -23.03 18.30 17.17
N ALA A 33 -22.40 17.70 16.17
CA ALA A 33 -20.97 17.42 16.19
C ALA A 33 -20.26 18.71 16.60
N SER A 34 -19.68 18.71 17.80
CA SER A 34 -18.86 19.79 18.26
C SER A 34 -17.75 19.91 17.23
N ALA A 35 -17.68 21.04 16.55
CA ALA A 35 -16.56 21.35 15.66
C ALA A 35 -15.29 21.09 16.50
N ALA A 36 -14.47 20.15 16.04
CA ALA A 36 -13.20 19.88 16.66
C ALA A 36 -12.45 21.20 16.72
N THR A 37 -12.23 21.67 17.93
CA THR A 37 -11.38 22.83 18.17
C THR A 37 -10.01 22.47 17.61
N GLY A 38 -9.55 23.26 16.63
CA GLY A 38 -8.44 23.02 15.76
C GLY A 38 -7.27 22.26 16.40
N SER A 39 -7.01 21.08 15.88
CA SER A 39 -5.68 20.53 15.84
C SER A 39 -4.79 21.60 15.23
N THR A 40 -3.80 22.06 15.97
CA THR A 40 -2.75 22.91 15.39
C THR A 40 -2.10 22.09 14.29
N VAL A 41 -2.44 22.39 13.04
CA VAL A 41 -1.82 21.77 11.86
C VAL A 41 -0.33 22.07 11.99
N GLY A 42 0.52 21.03 12.01
CA GLY A 42 1.97 21.18 12.03
C GLY A 42 2.40 22.10 10.89
N GLU A 43 3.35 22.96 11.13
CA GLU A 43 3.89 23.87 10.14
C GLU A 43 4.87 23.07 9.27
N LEU A 44 4.69 23.04 7.94
CA LEU A 44 5.62 22.39 7.02
C LEU A 44 6.89 23.24 6.90
N ASN A 45 8.02 22.64 7.26
CA ASN A 45 9.32 23.30 7.18
C ASN A 45 10.17 22.69 6.08
N LEU A 46 10.72 23.55 5.22
CA LEU A 46 11.75 23.16 4.25
C LEU A 46 13.08 22.97 4.98
N VAL A 47 13.57 21.73 5.01
CA VAL A 47 14.84 21.35 5.64
C VAL A 47 16.02 21.53 4.67
N LEU A 48 15.85 21.08 3.41
CA LEU A 48 16.86 21.13 2.37
C LEU A 48 16.20 21.43 1.03
N SER A 49 16.87 22.25 0.20
CA SER A 49 16.55 22.37 -1.23
C SER A 49 17.85 22.31 -2.01
N THR A 50 17.91 21.43 -3.03
CA THR A 50 19.12 21.22 -3.82
C THR A 50 18.81 20.90 -5.27
N THR A 51 19.68 21.36 -6.16
CA THR A 51 19.73 20.97 -7.59
C THR A 51 20.87 19.96 -7.84
N SER A 52 21.60 19.57 -6.82
CA SER A 52 22.61 18.51 -6.89
C SER A 52 21.92 17.16 -6.75
N VAL A 53 21.19 16.79 -7.80
CA VAL A 53 20.41 15.53 -7.89
C VAL A 53 20.79 14.76 -9.15
N THR A 54 20.49 13.48 -9.17
CA THR A 54 20.84 12.54 -10.25
C THR A 54 19.58 11.96 -10.90
N TYR A 55 19.77 11.03 -11.81
CA TYR A 55 18.70 10.24 -12.45
C TYR A 55 17.60 11.06 -13.16
N GLY A 56 18.01 12.21 -13.73
CA GLY A 56 17.12 13.04 -14.52
C GLY A 56 16.22 13.99 -13.72
N TRP A 57 16.30 14.02 -12.39
CA TRP A 57 15.60 15.03 -11.59
C TRP A 57 16.25 16.41 -11.74
N GLN A 58 15.45 17.46 -11.64
CA GLN A 58 15.94 18.85 -11.67
C GLN A 58 16.28 19.37 -10.27
N ARG A 59 15.47 19.00 -9.28
CA ARG A 59 15.57 19.47 -7.90
C ARG A 59 14.99 18.46 -6.95
N ALA A 60 15.51 18.44 -5.74
CA ALA A 60 14.88 17.77 -4.59
C ALA A 60 14.77 18.73 -3.41
N GLU A 61 13.70 18.59 -2.66
CA GLU A 61 13.43 19.29 -1.42
C GLU A 61 13.09 18.29 -0.33
N VAL A 62 13.73 18.43 0.82
CA VAL A 62 13.37 17.69 2.03
C VAL A 62 12.49 18.59 2.87
N TRP A 63 11.31 18.10 3.19
CA TRP A 63 10.31 18.78 4.00
C TRP A 63 10.08 17.97 5.30
N ASN A 64 9.66 18.66 6.35
CA ASN A 64 9.32 18.09 7.63
C ASN A 64 7.99 18.67 8.13
N ASP A 65 7.03 17.80 8.48
CA ASP A 65 5.87 18.19 9.26
C ASP A 65 6.28 18.26 10.74
N THR A 66 6.07 19.40 11.36
CA THR A 66 6.45 19.67 12.75
C THR A 66 5.31 19.41 13.74
N ASP A 67 4.24 18.74 13.34
CA ASP A 67 3.16 18.36 14.23
C ASP A 67 3.71 17.48 15.38
N PRO A 68 3.61 17.94 16.63
CA PRO A 68 4.15 17.20 17.78
C PRO A 68 3.44 15.86 18.04
N THR A 69 2.30 15.63 17.39
CA THR A 69 1.55 14.38 17.51
C THR A 69 1.92 13.36 16.42
N TRP A 70 2.81 13.72 15.50
CA TRP A 70 3.28 12.80 14.47
C TRP A 70 3.93 11.56 15.10
N PRO A 71 3.54 10.34 14.69
CA PRO A 71 4.07 9.12 15.26
C PRO A 71 5.53 8.90 14.88
N ALA A 72 6.33 8.43 15.81
CA ALA A 72 7.70 8.02 15.50
C ALA A 72 7.72 6.87 14.48
N ALA A 73 8.70 6.88 13.59
CA ALA A 73 8.97 5.74 12.73
C ALA A 73 9.50 4.55 13.53
N HIS A 74 9.12 3.36 13.11
CA HIS A 74 9.67 2.11 13.61
C HIS A 74 10.42 1.43 12.47
N TYR A 75 11.74 1.55 12.47
CA TYR A 75 12.61 0.92 11.49
C TYR A 75 12.96 -0.49 11.90
N LEU A 76 13.01 -1.40 10.94
CA LEU A 76 13.40 -2.78 11.16
C LEU A 76 14.84 -2.86 11.70
N PRO A 77 15.08 -3.66 12.75
CA PRO A 77 16.43 -3.86 13.28
C PRO A 77 17.42 -4.43 12.25
N THR A 78 16.91 -4.96 11.16
CA THR A 78 17.69 -5.53 10.05
C THR A 78 18.17 -4.49 9.06
N GLY A 79 17.72 -3.24 9.15
CA GLY A 79 18.03 -2.17 8.20
C GLY A 79 17.37 -2.33 6.83
N ARG A 80 16.33 -3.15 6.70
CA ARG A 80 15.72 -3.41 5.39
C ARG A 80 14.81 -2.32 4.87
N ASP A 81 14.32 -1.48 5.74
CA ASP A 81 13.54 -0.28 5.44
C ASP A 81 14.36 0.99 5.59
N ASP A 82 15.67 0.84 5.76
CA ASP A 82 16.61 1.95 5.78
C ASP A 82 16.70 2.59 4.39
N GLN A 83 16.80 3.91 4.37
CA GLN A 83 17.10 4.66 3.17
C GLN A 83 18.51 4.32 2.66
N THR A 84 18.66 4.29 1.35
CA THR A 84 19.95 4.05 0.68
C THR A 84 20.15 5.02 -0.48
N GLY A 85 21.39 5.17 -0.93
CA GLY A 85 21.71 5.95 -2.13
C GLY A 85 21.36 7.43 -2.02
N GLN A 86 20.70 7.97 -3.03
CA GLN A 86 20.34 9.39 -3.08
C GLN A 86 19.33 9.80 -1.99
N PRO A 87 18.25 9.05 -1.71
CA PRO A 87 17.35 9.39 -0.60
C PRO A 87 18.07 9.46 0.76
N GLU A 88 18.95 8.51 1.10
CA GLU A 88 19.74 8.56 2.33
C GLU A 88 20.59 9.83 2.41
N GLN A 89 21.23 10.21 1.30
CA GLN A 89 22.07 11.41 1.25
C GLN A 89 21.25 12.68 1.44
N LEU A 90 20.04 12.73 0.90
CA LEU A 90 19.14 13.88 1.00
C LEU A 90 18.55 14.01 2.39
N PHE A 91 18.09 12.93 3.00
CA PHE A 91 17.62 12.91 4.38
C PHE A 91 18.76 13.12 5.39
N GLY A 92 20.00 12.77 5.02
CA GLY A 92 21.16 12.81 5.93
C GLY A 92 21.16 11.67 6.97
N SER A 93 20.31 10.68 6.81
CA SER A 93 20.18 9.51 7.70
C SER A 93 19.57 8.34 6.93
N PRO A 94 20.00 7.10 7.19
CA PRO A 94 19.30 5.90 6.71
C PRO A 94 17.93 5.70 7.40
N GLN A 95 17.72 6.31 8.56
CA GLN A 95 16.49 6.21 9.34
C GLN A 95 15.97 7.62 9.71
N PRO A 96 15.46 8.39 8.73
CA PRO A 96 14.97 9.74 9.00
C PRO A 96 13.68 9.72 9.82
N PRO A 97 13.32 10.83 10.48
CA PRO A 97 12.01 10.97 11.11
C PRO A 97 10.87 10.69 10.14
N SER A 98 9.83 9.99 10.57
CA SER A 98 8.67 9.64 9.73
C SER A 98 7.86 10.85 9.24
N SER A 99 8.06 12.01 9.83
CA SER A 99 7.49 13.30 9.43
C SER A 99 8.24 13.97 8.27
N GLU A 100 9.42 13.45 7.90
CA GLU A 100 10.17 13.96 6.77
C GLU A 100 9.77 13.26 5.47
N PHE A 101 9.88 13.97 4.37
CA PHE A 101 9.70 13.43 3.02
C PHE A 101 10.55 14.19 2.01
N ILE A 102 10.85 13.54 0.89
CA ILE A 102 11.54 14.19 -0.23
C ILE A 102 10.53 14.44 -1.34
N LEU A 103 10.49 15.68 -1.80
CA LEU A 103 9.75 16.07 -2.99
C LEU A 103 10.73 16.34 -4.13
N PHE A 104 10.76 15.45 -5.11
CA PHE A 104 11.51 15.65 -6.34
C PHE A 104 10.70 16.45 -7.36
N GLN A 105 11.38 17.20 -8.21
CA GLN A 105 10.79 17.90 -9.35
C GLN A 105 11.50 17.49 -10.64
N ALA A 106 10.71 17.16 -11.65
CA ALA A 106 11.23 16.85 -12.99
C ALA A 106 11.68 18.10 -13.73
N PRO A 107 12.66 17.99 -14.65
CA PRO A 107 13.03 19.07 -15.57
C PRO A 107 11.99 19.21 -16.69
N GLY A 108 12.11 20.28 -17.45
CA GLY A 108 11.39 20.47 -18.69
C GLY A 108 10.63 21.76 -18.79
N ALA A 109 10.22 22.10 -19.99
CA ALA A 109 9.36 23.24 -20.26
C ALA A 109 7.90 22.85 -19.97
N ILE A 110 7.23 23.63 -19.15
CA ILE A 110 5.81 23.39 -18.84
C ILE A 110 4.98 23.97 -19.97
N THR A 111 4.37 23.10 -20.76
CA THR A 111 3.46 23.49 -21.87
C THR A 111 2.04 23.00 -21.66
N ASN A 112 1.85 22.03 -20.74
CA ASN A 112 0.54 21.54 -20.33
C ASN A 112 -0.06 22.52 -19.29
N SER A 113 -1.28 22.97 -19.51
CA SER A 113 -2.00 23.89 -18.62
C SER A 113 -2.85 23.19 -17.55
N GLY A 114 -2.86 21.87 -17.54
CA GLY A 114 -3.57 21.08 -16.54
C GLY A 114 -2.95 21.16 -15.14
N PRO A 115 -3.53 20.45 -14.18
CA PRO A 115 -2.95 20.32 -12.85
C PRO A 115 -1.52 19.78 -12.89
N PRO A 116 -0.65 20.13 -11.92
CA PRO A 116 0.61 19.43 -11.75
C PRO A 116 0.35 17.97 -11.40
N VAL A 117 1.33 17.11 -11.67
CA VAL A 117 1.26 15.67 -11.37
C VAL A 117 2.16 15.36 -10.18
N LEU A 118 1.64 14.62 -9.20
CA LEU A 118 2.42 14.04 -8.11
C LEU A 118 2.48 12.51 -8.27
N LEU A 119 3.69 11.98 -8.46
CA LEU A 119 3.98 10.56 -8.50
C LEU A 119 4.30 10.07 -7.08
N VAL A 120 3.73 8.94 -6.67
CA VAL A 120 3.90 8.39 -5.32
C VAL A 120 4.40 6.97 -5.39
N MET A 121 5.51 6.68 -4.69
CA MET A 121 6.19 5.39 -4.68
C MET A 121 5.41 4.27 -3.99
N GLY A 122 5.78 3.02 -4.30
CA GLY A 122 5.32 1.81 -3.62
C GLY A 122 6.18 1.40 -2.42
N ALA A 123 5.92 0.20 -1.89
CA ALA A 123 6.64 -0.32 -0.73
C ALA A 123 8.06 -0.74 -1.07
N GLY A 124 9.01 -0.37 -0.21
CA GLY A 124 10.40 -0.82 -0.31
C GLY A 124 11.15 -0.29 -1.54
N ASP A 125 10.70 0.83 -2.09
CA ASP A 125 11.22 1.40 -3.33
C ASP A 125 11.57 2.88 -3.19
N SER A 126 11.85 3.54 -4.32
CA SER A 126 12.03 4.97 -4.46
C SER A 126 11.40 5.44 -5.77
N VAL A 127 10.96 6.70 -5.80
CA VAL A 127 10.43 7.30 -7.05
C VAL A 127 11.43 7.31 -8.18
N THR A 128 12.73 7.27 -7.85
CA THR A 128 13.78 7.20 -8.86
C THR A 128 13.74 5.87 -9.60
N ARG A 129 13.70 4.74 -8.87
CA ARG A 129 13.64 3.43 -9.50
C ARG A 129 12.31 3.17 -10.20
N GLU A 130 11.21 3.61 -9.62
CA GLU A 130 9.89 3.36 -10.19
C GLU A 130 9.59 4.19 -11.43
N TYR A 131 10.00 5.46 -11.46
CA TYR A 131 9.51 6.41 -12.44
C TYR A 131 10.58 7.13 -13.25
N ALA A 132 11.85 7.14 -12.80
CA ALA A 132 12.91 7.92 -13.44
C ALA A 132 14.02 7.07 -14.05
N ASP A 133 14.52 6.08 -13.31
CA ASP A 133 15.58 5.17 -13.79
C ASP A 133 15.30 3.73 -13.28
N PRO A 134 14.42 2.98 -13.96
CA PRO A 134 14.14 1.60 -13.60
C PRO A 134 15.37 0.68 -13.59
N ASN A 135 16.48 1.09 -14.21
CA ASN A 135 17.74 0.37 -14.21
C ASN A 135 18.67 0.72 -13.01
N LEU A 136 18.23 1.56 -12.09
CA LEU A 136 19.05 2.07 -10.98
C LEU A 136 19.84 0.99 -10.25
N ASP A 137 19.20 -0.15 -9.95
CA ASP A 137 19.82 -1.27 -9.24
C ASP A 137 20.24 -2.42 -10.18
N GLY A 138 20.19 -2.19 -11.50
CA GLY A 138 20.64 -3.13 -12.52
C GLY A 138 19.55 -3.99 -13.12
N ALA A 139 19.97 -5.02 -13.85
CA ALA A 139 19.04 -5.92 -14.54
C ALA A 139 18.11 -6.66 -13.57
N TYR A 140 16.89 -6.90 -14.02
CA TYR A 140 15.80 -7.58 -13.31
C TYR A 140 15.10 -6.78 -12.20
N THR A 141 15.66 -5.68 -11.72
CA THR A 141 15.02 -4.88 -10.66
C THR A 141 13.77 -4.10 -11.13
N CYS A 142 13.63 -3.94 -12.43
CA CYS A 142 12.46 -3.35 -13.08
C CYS A 142 11.40 -4.38 -13.53
N GLY A 143 11.57 -5.65 -13.20
CA GLY A 143 10.65 -6.72 -13.61
C GLY A 143 11.02 -7.43 -14.92
N THR A 144 12.09 -7.04 -15.61
CA THR A 144 12.60 -7.68 -16.83
C THR A 144 14.12 -7.78 -16.84
N ALA A 145 14.67 -8.55 -17.80
CA ALA A 145 16.11 -8.70 -17.96
C ALA A 145 16.82 -7.42 -18.45
N ILE A 146 16.11 -6.52 -19.10
CA ILE A 146 16.65 -5.28 -19.66
C ILE A 146 15.79 -4.13 -19.14
N CYS A 147 16.34 -3.39 -18.20
CA CYS A 147 15.69 -2.24 -17.60
C CYS A 147 15.99 -0.95 -18.40
N PRO A 148 14.99 -0.11 -18.67
CA PRO A 148 15.23 1.21 -19.26
C PRO A 148 15.83 2.17 -18.21
N THR A 149 16.45 3.24 -18.68
CA THR A 149 16.96 4.34 -17.86
C THR A 149 16.06 5.56 -17.85
N THR A 150 14.82 5.40 -18.33
CA THR A 150 13.77 6.42 -18.33
C THR A 150 12.43 5.74 -18.03
N GLY A 151 11.52 6.48 -17.41
CA GLY A 151 10.20 5.98 -17.04
C GLY A 151 9.14 7.08 -17.11
N LEU A 152 8.05 6.90 -16.43
CA LEU A 152 6.87 7.78 -16.47
C LEU A 152 7.19 9.26 -16.19
N MET A 153 8.20 9.53 -15.35
CA MET A 153 8.61 10.92 -15.06
C MET A 153 9.05 11.63 -16.33
N GLN A 154 9.97 11.03 -17.11
CA GLN A 154 10.47 11.63 -18.34
C GLN A 154 9.39 11.68 -19.42
N TYR A 155 8.55 10.66 -19.49
CA TYR A 155 7.44 10.61 -20.42
C TYR A 155 6.50 11.82 -20.22
N LEU A 156 5.99 11.99 -19.00
CA LEU A 156 5.10 13.09 -18.66
C LEU A 156 5.77 14.49 -18.78
N ALA A 157 7.03 14.61 -18.34
CA ALA A 157 7.79 15.84 -18.49
C ALA A 157 8.02 16.19 -19.97
N GLY A 158 8.26 15.18 -20.82
CA GLY A 158 8.36 15.34 -22.29
C GLY A 158 7.05 15.83 -22.93
N ASP A 159 5.92 15.42 -22.40
CA ASP A 159 4.58 15.89 -22.81
C ASP A 159 4.20 17.26 -22.18
N GLY A 160 5.15 17.89 -21.47
CA GLY A 160 5.00 19.24 -20.92
C GLY A 160 4.25 19.33 -19.61
N TYR A 161 4.01 18.21 -18.93
CA TYR A 161 3.44 18.22 -17.58
C TYR A 161 4.44 18.77 -16.56
N ARG A 162 3.92 19.41 -15.52
CA ARG A 162 4.71 19.76 -14.33
C ARG A 162 4.68 18.58 -13.37
N VAL A 163 5.77 17.83 -13.32
CA VAL A 163 5.85 16.54 -12.58
C VAL A 163 6.64 16.71 -11.30
N PHE A 164 6.06 16.25 -10.21
CA PHE A 164 6.68 16.06 -8.91
C PHE A 164 6.62 14.57 -8.53
N ALA A 165 7.49 14.17 -7.60
CA ALA A 165 7.47 12.81 -7.07
C ALA A 165 7.83 12.79 -5.59
N LEU A 166 7.22 11.89 -4.83
CA LEU A 166 7.25 11.82 -3.38
C LEU A 166 7.93 10.54 -2.89
N ASP A 167 9.07 10.70 -2.20
CA ASP A 167 9.70 9.64 -1.41
C ASP A 167 9.39 9.79 0.08
N PHE A 168 9.02 8.71 0.72
CA PHE A 168 8.71 8.64 2.15
C PHE A 168 9.96 8.32 2.98
N ALA A 169 10.00 8.84 4.22
CA ALA A 169 11.09 8.57 5.15
C ALA A 169 11.27 7.08 5.44
N ASN A 170 10.19 6.38 5.77
CA ASN A 170 10.20 4.93 5.97
C ASN A 170 9.51 4.22 4.80
N ILE A 171 10.27 3.48 4.01
CA ILE A 171 9.79 2.81 2.78
C ILE A 171 8.83 1.64 3.04
N GLN A 172 8.72 1.16 4.28
CA GLN A 172 7.73 0.17 4.73
C GLN A 172 6.70 0.74 5.72
N GLY A 173 6.73 2.05 5.94
CA GLY A 173 6.03 2.75 7.01
C GLY A 173 4.52 2.54 7.09
N ASN A 174 3.96 3.02 8.19
CA ASN A 174 2.53 3.02 8.46
C ASN A 174 1.77 3.82 7.38
N ASN A 175 0.70 3.25 6.80
CA ASN A 175 -0.06 3.90 5.73
C ASN A 175 -0.82 5.15 6.20
N PHE A 176 -1.11 5.30 7.47
CA PHE A 176 -1.62 6.57 7.99
C PHE A 176 -0.59 7.69 7.89
N ALA A 177 0.69 7.41 8.22
CA ALA A 177 1.77 8.36 8.02
C ALA A 177 1.96 8.68 6.53
N TRP A 178 1.94 7.67 5.67
CA TRP A 178 2.03 7.87 4.23
C TRP A 178 0.88 8.71 3.67
N ALA A 179 -0.36 8.45 4.07
CA ALA A 179 -1.52 9.24 3.65
C ALA A 179 -1.40 10.71 4.10
N GLN A 180 -0.90 10.96 5.32
CA GLN A 180 -0.66 12.32 5.82
C GLN A 180 0.49 12.98 5.05
N THR A 181 1.58 12.28 4.79
CA THR A 181 2.69 12.79 3.98
C THR A 181 2.24 13.14 2.55
N ILE A 182 1.32 12.36 1.95
CA ILE A 182 0.71 12.71 0.66
C ILE A 182 -0.06 14.04 0.76
N SER A 183 -0.85 14.23 1.82
CA SER A 183 -1.54 15.52 2.08
C SER A 183 -0.55 16.68 2.14
N ASP A 184 0.57 16.49 2.83
CA ASP A 184 1.62 17.51 2.99
C ASP A 184 2.30 17.84 1.66
N ALA A 185 2.67 16.81 0.90
CA ALA A 185 3.27 16.97 -0.43
C ALA A 185 2.32 17.69 -1.40
N LEU A 186 1.02 17.36 -1.38
CA LEU A 186 0.00 18.05 -2.16
C LEU A 186 -0.08 19.54 -1.78
N GLN A 187 -0.03 19.87 -0.50
CA GLN A 187 0.00 21.26 -0.03
C GLN A 187 1.23 22.00 -0.55
N VAL A 188 2.42 21.40 -0.52
CA VAL A 188 3.65 21.99 -1.06
C VAL A 188 3.54 22.20 -2.57
N VAL A 189 3.10 21.18 -3.31
CA VAL A 189 2.94 21.26 -4.77
C VAL A 189 1.94 22.33 -5.16
N ARG A 190 0.77 22.40 -4.52
CA ARG A 190 -0.25 23.45 -4.77
C ARG A 190 0.30 24.84 -4.50
N SER A 191 1.01 25.02 -3.41
CA SER A 191 1.64 26.30 -3.05
C SER A 191 2.69 26.71 -4.08
N ALA A 192 3.60 25.79 -4.45
CA ALA A 192 4.68 26.06 -5.41
C ALA A 192 4.18 26.34 -6.83
N THR A 193 3.01 25.81 -7.18
CA THR A 193 2.44 25.92 -8.53
C THR A 193 1.28 26.91 -8.63
N SER A 194 0.81 27.44 -7.50
CA SER A 194 -0.38 28.30 -7.40
C SER A 194 -1.63 27.66 -8.01
N THR A 195 -1.79 26.34 -7.81
CA THR A 195 -2.95 25.57 -8.27
C THR A 195 -3.84 25.15 -7.10
N SER A 196 -5.12 24.90 -7.35
CA SER A 196 -6.06 24.43 -6.33
C SER A 196 -6.02 22.92 -6.15
N SER A 197 -5.56 22.18 -7.17
CA SER A 197 -5.60 20.73 -7.19
C SER A 197 -4.41 20.13 -7.97
N VAL A 198 -4.17 18.85 -7.75
CA VAL A 198 -3.06 18.06 -8.30
C VAL A 198 -3.61 16.76 -8.86
N ASP A 199 -3.08 16.28 -9.98
CA ASP A 199 -3.31 14.93 -10.45
C ASP A 199 -2.40 13.97 -9.67
N LEU A 200 -2.99 13.03 -8.95
CA LEU A 200 -2.28 12.09 -8.07
C LEU A 200 -2.14 10.74 -8.76
N VAL A 201 -0.89 10.34 -9.02
CA VAL A 201 -0.54 9.05 -9.65
C VAL A 201 0.26 8.25 -8.63
N ALA A 202 -0.29 7.14 -8.16
CA ALA A 202 0.30 6.40 -7.08
C ALA A 202 0.39 4.90 -7.41
N TRP A 203 1.47 4.26 -6.97
CA TRP A 203 1.76 2.86 -7.27
C TRP A 203 1.74 1.99 -6.01
N SER A 204 1.17 0.76 -6.15
CA SER A 204 1.25 -0.29 -5.12
C SER A 204 0.78 0.18 -3.74
N LYS A 205 1.60 0.05 -2.70
CA LYS A 205 1.35 0.55 -1.34
C LYS A 205 1.09 2.06 -1.32
N GLY A 206 1.78 2.84 -2.15
CA GLY A 206 1.52 4.28 -2.29
C GLY A 206 0.11 4.56 -2.83
N ALA A 207 -0.38 3.74 -3.75
CA ALA A 207 -1.75 3.83 -4.24
C ALA A 207 -2.78 3.51 -3.13
N PHE A 208 -2.48 2.54 -2.27
CA PHE A 208 -3.31 2.26 -1.09
C PHE A 208 -3.36 3.46 -0.12
N ALA A 209 -2.21 4.08 0.17
CA ALA A 209 -2.12 5.28 1.01
C ALA A 209 -2.81 6.50 0.37
N ALA A 210 -2.66 6.69 -0.95
CA ALA A 210 -3.35 7.74 -1.71
C ALA A 210 -4.88 7.57 -1.63
N ARG A 211 -5.35 6.33 -1.79
CA ARG A 211 -6.76 6.01 -1.62
C ARG A 211 -7.25 6.26 -0.19
N MET A 212 -6.44 5.94 0.84
CA MET A 212 -6.75 6.28 2.25
C MET A 212 -6.95 7.78 2.41
N TYR A 213 -6.02 8.60 1.90
CA TYR A 213 -6.11 10.05 1.98
C TYR A 213 -7.39 10.57 1.33
N VAL A 214 -7.61 10.23 0.05
CA VAL A 214 -8.78 10.70 -0.71
C VAL A 214 -10.11 10.22 -0.12
N SER A 215 -10.12 9.05 0.54
CA SER A 215 -11.29 8.52 1.26
C SER A 215 -11.44 9.09 2.68
N SER A 216 -10.61 10.04 3.11
CA SER A 216 -10.59 10.61 4.47
C SER A 216 -10.43 9.54 5.57
N VAL A 217 -9.75 8.44 5.29
CA VAL A 217 -9.40 7.44 6.29
C VAL A 217 -8.14 7.90 7.00
N ALA A 218 -8.32 8.70 8.05
CA ALA A 218 -7.24 9.33 8.79
C ALA A 218 -7.29 8.96 10.28
N PRO A 219 -6.14 8.94 10.97
CA PRO A 219 -6.09 8.86 12.42
C PRO A 219 -6.52 10.19 13.05
N SER A 220 -6.66 10.21 14.38
CA SER A 220 -7.07 11.41 15.10
C SER A 220 -6.08 12.59 14.99
N TRP A 221 -4.82 12.31 14.69
CA TRP A 221 -3.76 13.30 14.46
C TRP A 221 -3.62 13.70 12.99
N GLY A 222 -4.24 12.96 12.06
CA GLY A 222 -4.14 13.22 10.63
C GLY A 222 -5.19 14.21 10.14
N ARG A 223 -4.93 14.78 8.97
CA ARG A 223 -5.86 15.68 8.29
C ARG A 223 -6.83 14.92 7.40
N PRO A 224 -8.12 15.30 7.35
CA PRO A 224 -9.06 14.76 6.37
C PRO A 224 -8.68 15.23 4.95
N TYR A 225 -9.27 14.60 3.95
CA TYR A 225 -9.14 14.99 2.55
C TYR A 225 -9.64 16.43 2.32
N ASP A 226 -8.80 17.25 1.66
CA ASP A 226 -9.03 18.69 1.45
C ASP A 226 -9.69 19.01 0.08
N GLY A 227 -10.02 18.01 -0.73
CA GLY A 227 -10.58 18.26 -2.07
C GLY A 227 -9.54 18.71 -3.10
N ASP A 228 -8.28 18.40 -2.87
CA ASP A 228 -7.12 18.89 -3.60
C ASP A 228 -6.57 17.93 -4.67
N VAL A 229 -7.25 16.81 -4.90
CA VAL A 229 -6.94 15.86 -5.98
C VAL A 229 -7.91 16.04 -7.14
N ALA A 230 -7.37 16.38 -8.31
CA ALA A 230 -8.16 16.56 -9.53
C ALA A 230 -8.49 15.22 -10.19
N LYS A 231 -7.51 14.32 -10.26
CA LYS A 231 -7.65 12.95 -10.75
C LYS A 231 -6.81 12.00 -9.88
N LEU A 232 -7.29 10.78 -9.72
CA LEU A 232 -6.59 9.74 -8.97
C LEU A 232 -6.29 8.56 -9.90
N VAL A 233 -5.02 8.28 -10.14
CA VAL A 233 -4.55 7.10 -10.89
C VAL A 233 -3.91 6.13 -9.92
N LEU A 234 -4.46 4.92 -9.82
CA LEU A 234 -4.00 3.85 -8.94
C LEU A 234 -3.37 2.75 -9.78
N ILE A 235 -2.06 2.57 -9.63
CA ILE A 235 -1.24 1.62 -10.40
C ILE A 235 -0.93 0.40 -9.53
N GLY A 236 -1.29 -0.81 -9.98
CA GLY A 236 -1.01 -2.05 -9.25
C GLY A 236 -1.52 -2.04 -7.81
N ASN A 237 -2.61 -1.33 -7.56
CA ASN A 237 -3.12 -1.10 -6.21
C ASN A 237 -3.82 -2.34 -5.65
N PRO A 238 -3.52 -2.79 -4.41
CA PRO A 238 -4.29 -3.80 -3.72
C PRO A 238 -5.63 -3.24 -3.20
N ASN A 239 -6.54 -2.87 -4.11
CA ASN A 239 -7.87 -2.33 -3.79
C ASN A 239 -8.71 -3.28 -2.93
N GLY A 240 -8.65 -4.58 -3.23
CA GLY A 240 -9.26 -5.65 -2.46
C GLY A 240 -8.34 -6.26 -1.40
N GLY A 241 -7.20 -5.63 -1.15
CA GLY A 241 -6.16 -6.15 -0.26
C GLY A 241 -5.32 -7.27 -0.88
N LEU A 242 -4.38 -7.78 -0.12
CA LEU A 242 -3.47 -8.87 -0.53
C LEU A 242 -3.21 -9.82 0.63
N ASP A 243 -2.83 -11.06 0.30
CA ASP A 243 -2.37 -12.07 1.26
C ASP A 243 -0.99 -12.63 0.91
N TYR A 244 -0.33 -12.00 -0.05
CA TYR A 244 0.95 -12.39 -0.64
C TYR A 244 1.97 -12.91 0.40
N THR A 245 2.13 -12.18 1.47
CA THR A 245 3.12 -12.45 2.50
C THR A 245 2.78 -13.65 3.40
N PHE A 246 1.51 -13.97 3.55
CA PHE A 246 1.05 -15.18 4.23
C PHE A 246 1.00 -16.37 3.27
N ALA A 247 0.59 -16.16 2.05
CA ALA A 247 0.36 -17.21 1.07
C ALA A 247 1.66 -17.87 0.60
N HIS A 248 2.73 -17.10 0.47
CA HIS A 248 4.01 -17.65 0.03
C HIS A 248 4.85 -18.22 1.17
N GLY A 249 4.49 -17.91 2.41
CA GLY A 249 5.06 -18.53 3.59
C GLY A 249 6.58 -18.65 3.59
N THR A 250 7.05 -19.53 4.41
CA THR A 250 8.47 -19.68 4.68
C THR A 250 9.21 -20.55 3.67
N GLU A 251 8.53 -21.39 2.94
CA GLU A 251 9.17 -22.22 1.91
C GLU A 251 9.33 -21.46 0.60
N ALA A 252 8.43 -20.53 0.32
CA ALA A 252 8.55 -19.65 -0.83
C ALA A 252 9.48 -18.48 -0.56
N ASP A 253 9.50 -17.98 0.68
CA ASP A 253 10.46 -16.97 1.11
C ASP A 253 11.27 -17.47 2.31
N PRO A 254 12.23 -18.35 2.09
CA PRO A 254 13.11 -18.84 3.12
C PRO A 254 13.88 -17.73 3.82
N GLN A 255 13.87 -16.52 3.28
CA GLN A 255 14.59 -15.35 3.78
C GLN A 255 13.93 -14.70 4.99
N ILE A 256 12.69 -15.01 5.26
CA ILE A 256 11.97 -14.49 6.43
C ILE A 256 12.53 -15.03 7.74
N TYR A 257 13.00 -16.26 7.74
CA TYR A 257 13.24 -17.03 8.95
C TYR A 257 14.32 -16.52 9.90
N PRO A 258 15.53 -16.18 9.49
CA PRO A 258 16.57 -15.84 10.46
C PRO A 258 16.22 -14.62 11.30
N GLN A 259 15.64 -13.61 10.70
CA GLN A 259 15.24 -12.40 11.40
C GLN A 259 13.97 -12.57 12.20
N CYS A 260 13.17 -13.57 11.87
CA CYS A 260 11.96 -13.87 12.60
C CYS A 260 12.17 -14.86 13.75
N GLY A 261 13.40 -15.15 14.12
CA GLY A 261 13.72 -16.07 15.21
C GLY A 261 13.73 -17.52 14.83
N GLY A 262 13.61 -17.83 13.55
CA GLY A 262 13.72 -19.08 13.34
C GLY A 262 13.63 -20.15 12.56
N SER A 263 14.18 -20.62 11.64
CA SER A 263 14.03 -21.91 11.02
C SER A 263 15.35 -22.65 10.91
N LEU A 264 15.21 -23.95 10.81
CA LEU A 264 16.32 -24.87 10.58
C LEU A 264 17.03 -24.60 9.25
N ASN A 265 16.36 -23.98 8.30
CA ASN A 265 16.82 -23.74 6.94
C ASN A 265 16.77 -22.26 6.57
N GLY A 266 16.91 -21.40 7.54
CA GLY A 266 16.86 -19.96 7.32
C GLY A 266 17.86 -19.50 6.27
N PRO A 267 17.45 -18.63 5.37
CA PRO A 267 18.26 -18.11 4.30
C PRO A 267 19.22 -17.04 4.76
N SER A 268 19.90 -16.46 3.78
CA SER A 268 20.76 -15.33 4.02
C SER A 268 20.00 -14.18 4.69
N PRO A 269 20.52 -13.59 5.77
CA PRO A 269 19.90 -12.44 6.43
C PRO A 269 19.62 -11.26 5.52
N SER A 270 20.38 -11.10 4.46
CA SER A 270 20.19 -10.01 3.49
C SER A 270 18.93 -10.13 2.63
N GLN A 271 18.27 -11.27 2.66
CA GLN A 271 17.12 -11.54 1.81
C GLN A 271 15.80 -11.67 2.58
N SER A 272 15.83 -11.58 3.89
CA SER A 272 14.69 -11.77 4.73
C SER A 272 13.79 -10.56 4.71
N TYR A 273 12.52 -10.77 4.44
CA TYR A 273 11.59 -9.67 4.29
C TYR A 273 10.74 -9.45 5.52
N MET A 274 9.82 -10.32 5.77
CA MET A 274 8.71 -10.00 6.64
C MET A 274 8.33 -11.24 7.45
N CYS A 275 8.10 -11.04 8.72
CA CYS A 275 7.73 -12.11 9.64
C CYS A 275 6.22 -12.12 9.83
N TYR A 276 5.50 -12.19 8.73
CA TYR A 276 4.06 -12.07 8.72
C TYR A 276 3.38 -13.23 9.42
N GLY A 277 2.51 -12.91 10.36
CA GLY A 277 1.68 -13.86 11.06
C GLY A 277 2.42 -14.92 11.85
N VAL A 278 3.74 -14.82 11.98
CA VAL A 278 4.56 -15.82 12.65
C VAL A 278 5.08 -15.26 13.95
N VAL A 279 4.84 -15.96 15.03
CA VAL A 279 5.35 -15.62 16.37
C VAL A 279 6.66 -16.34 16.59
N TYR A 280 7.74 -15.57 16.76
CA TYR A 280 9.09 -16.06 16.99
C TYR A 280 9.65 -15.56 18.31
N THR A 281 10.89 -15.96 18.61
CA THR A 281 11.65 -15.43 19.74
C THR A 281 11.91 -13.94 19.66
N GLU A 282 11.83 -13.38 18.44
CA GLU A 282 11.90 -11.94 18.19
C GLU A 282 10.51 -11.39 17.82
N PRO A 283 9.60 -11.19 18.77
CA PRO A 283 8.23 -10.79 18.51
C PRO A 283 8.12 -9.42 17.82
N ASN A 284 9.16 -8.58 17.91
CA ASN A 284 9.22 -7.30 17.20
C ASN A 284 9.22 -7.44 15.68
N LEU A 285 9.61 -8.59 15.16
CA LEU A 285 9.64 -8.87 13.73
C LEU A 285 8.37 -9.57 13.22
N SER A 286 7.41 -9.83 14.10
CA SER A 286 6.11 -10.34 13.69
C SER A 286 5.26 -9.25 13.03
N ILE A 287 4.23 -9.64 12.30
CA ILE A 287 3.31 -8.70 11.67
C ILE A 287 2.56 -7.83 12.68
N ASP A 288 2.42 -8.29 13.92
CA ASP A 288 1.79 -7.52 15.00
C ASP A 288 2.68 -6.43 15.55
N SER A 289 3.97 -6.46 15.20
CA SER A 289 4.90 -5.43 15.64
C SER A 289 4.63 -4.09 14.96
N ALA A 290 5.12 -3.02 15.56
CA ALA A 290 5.05 -1.68 15.01
C ALA A 290 5.84 -1.52 13.70
N TYR A 291 6.76 -2.43 13.39
CA TYR A 291 7.59 -2.39 12.18
C TYR A 291 6.80 -2.69 10.90
N TRP A 292 5.77 -3.54 10.97
CA TRP A 292 5.03 -4.03 9.80
C TRP A 292 3.62 -3.45 9.68
N THR A 293 3.32 -2.40 10.40
CA THR A 293 1.98 -1.80 10.44
C THR A 293 1.44 -1.51 9.03
N GLY A 294 2.26 -0.93 8.14
CA GLY A 294 1.83 -0.60 6.78
C GLY A 294 1.42 -1.82 5.96
N GLN A 295 2.11 -2.93 6.13
CA GLN A 295 1.79 -4.17 5.43
C GLN A 295 0.52 -4.82 5.98
N ARG A 296 0.37 -4.89 7.30
CA ARG A 296 -0.84 -5.41 7.96
C ARG A 296 -2.10 -4.68 7.51
N GLN A 297 -2.00 -3.37 7.31
CA GLN A 297 -3.12 -2.53 6.89
C GLN A 297 -3.69 -2.88 5.52
N MET A 298 -2.91 -3.55 4.65
CA MET A 298 -3.32 -3.97 3.30
C MET A 298 -3.83 -5.41 3.23
N LEU A 299 -3.89 -6.15 4.33
CA LEU A 299 -4.20 -7.58 4.31
C LEU A 299 -5.68 -7.84 4.01
N ALA A 300 -5.92 -8.82 3.14
CA ALA A 300 -7.20 -9.47 2.92
C ALA A 300 -7.00 -10.95 2.60
N ARG A 301 -8.01 -11.79 2.87
CA ARG A 301 -7.95 -13.22 2.53
C ARG A 301 -8.38 -13.46 1.10
N TRP A 302 -7.62 -14.31 0.43
CA TRP A 302 -7.90 -14.74 -0.94
C TRP A 302 -8.03 -16.26 -1.09
N ASP A 303 -7.85 -17.01 0.00
CA ASP A 303 -7.87 -18.48 0.00
C ASP A 303 -9.21 -19.09 -0.43
N SER A 304 -10.32 -18.38 -0.30
CA SER A 304 -11.62 -18.83 -0.80
C SER A 304 -11.75 -18.73 -2.33
N THR A 305 -10.93 -17.88 -2.97
CA THR A 305 -10.93 -17.67 -4.43
C THR A 305 -9.74 -18.37 -5.08
N TYR A 306 -8.57 -18.26 -4.45
CA TYR A 306 -7.31 -18.84 -4.92
C TYR A 306 -6.71 -19.65 -3.76
N GLY A 307 -6.82 -20.97 -3.83
CA GLY A 307 -6.46 -21.86 -2.72
C GLY A 307 -4.98 -21.77 -2.32
N VAL A 308 -4.70 -21.92 -1.03
CA VAL A 308 -3.33 -22.10 -0.52
C VAL A 308 -2.90 -23.55 -0.74
N ASP A 309 -1.61 -23.78 -0.96
CA ASP A 309 -1.08 -25.15 -1.10
C ASP A 309 -1.09 -25.90 0.25
N GLU A 310 -2.13 -26.69 0.45
CA GLU A 310 -2.34 -27.45 1.68
C GLU A 310 -1.35 -28.62 1.85
N THR A 311 -0.58 -28.95 0.81
CA THR A 311 0.45 -30.01 0.90
C THR A 311 1.68 -29.52 1.67
N GLN A 312 1.82 -28.21 1.85
CA GLN A 312 2.94 -27.59 2.53
C GLN A 312 2.53 -27.19 3.96
N ASN A 313 2.76 -28.08 4.91
CA ASN A 313 2.32 -27.90 6.29
C ASN A 313 2.76 -26.56 6.91
N THR A 314 3.94 -26.05 6.56
CA THR A 314 4.43 -24.77 7.08
C THR A 314 3.60 -23.60 6.55
N TRP A 315 3.29 -23.56 5.26
CA TRP A 315 2.43 -22.52 4.68
C TRP A 315 1.03 -22.54 5.23
N TYR A 316 0.45 -23.73 5.32
CA TYR A 316 -0.86 -23.92 5.92
C TYR A 316 -0.91 -23.36 7.35
N THR A 317 0.10 -23.70 8.17
CA THR A 317 0.20 -23.21 9.54
C THR A 317 0.38 -21.69 9.59
N ILE A 318 1.22 -21.12 8.74
CA ILE A 318 1.42 -19.67 8.68
C ILE A 318 0.12 -18.96 8.28
N TYR A 319 -0.54 -19.46 7.25
CA TYR A 319 -1.74 -18.82 6.72
C TYR A 319 -2.93 -18.92 7.67
N TYR A 320 -3.23 -20.11 8.17
CA TYR A 320 -4.42 -20.36 8.99
C TYR A 320 -4.18 -20.26 10.50
N GLY A 321 -2.94 -20.17 10.91
CA GLY A 321 -2.54 -20.19 12.32
C GLY A 321 -2.35 -21.59 12.87
N GLY A 322 -1.70 -21.68 14.03
CA GLY A 322 -1.39 -22.92 14.73
C GLY A 322 0.10 -23.19 14.85
N THR A 323 0.45 -24.44 15.14
CA THR A 323 1.84 -24.88 15.28
C THR A 323 2.17 -25.92 14.22
N GLY A 324 3.10 -25.60 13.33
CA GLY A 324 3.66 -26.49 12.33
C GLY A 324 5.01 -27.06 12.73
N TYR A 325 5.67 -27.73 11.79
CA TYR A 325 6.98 -28.35 12.02
C TYR A 325 8.07 -27.32 12.34
N THR A 326 8.05 -26.20 11.66
CA THR A 326 9.10 -25.17 11.75
C THR A 326 8.62 -23.83 12.29
N SER A 327 7.32 -23.64 12.48
CA SER A 327 6.77 -22.33 12.85
C SER A 327 5.49 -22.43 13.70
N THR A 328 5.23 -21.37 14.42
CA THR A 328 3.94 -21.08 15.06
C THR A 328 3.44 -19.75 14.54
N SER A 329 2.15 -19.66 14.22
CA SER A 329 1.54 -18.46 13.64
C SER A 329 0.16 -18.22 14.23
N ASP A 330 -0.21 -16.95 14.38
CA ASP A 330 -1.58 -16.54 14.72
C ASP A 330 -2.50 -16.52 13.48
N GLY A 331 -1.91 -16.62 12.28
CA GLY A 331 -2.60 -16.68 11.02
C GLY A 331 -3.04 -15.33 10.46
N ILE A 332 -3.42 -15.35 9.18
CA ILE A 332 -3.80 -14.13 8.46
C ILE A 332 -5.07 -13.49 9.05
N GLN A 333 -6.04 -14.30 9.51
CA GLN A 333 -7.27 -13.74 10.06
C GLN A 333 -7.00 -12.90 11.30
N TYR A 334 -6.14 -13.38 12.19
CA TYR A 334 -5.71 -12.60 13.35
C TYR A 334 -5.07 -11.27 12.93
N ALA A 335 -4.15 -11.29 11.97
CA ALA A 335 -3.49 -10.08 11.48
C ALA A 335 -4.49 -9.08 10.84
N ILE A 336 -5.49 -9.57 10.11
CA ILE A 336 -6.57 -8.76 9.54
C ILE A 336 -7.39 -8.11 10.64
N ASP A 337 -7.82 -8.90 11.62
CA ASP A 337 -8.66 -8.41 12.74
C ASP A 337 -7.95 -7.36 13.59
N HIS A 338 -6.60 -7.38 13.61
CA HIS A 338 -5.77 -6.47 14.39
C HIS A 338 -5.22 -5.29 13.59
N GLY A 339 -5.63 -5.09 12.33
CA GLY A 339 -5.12 -3.89 11.67
C GLY A 339 -5.37 -3.70 10.18
N SER A 340 -6.07 -4.60 9.49
CA SER A 340 -6.42 -4.34 8.10
C SER A 340 -7.36 -3.13 7.98
N LEU A 341 -7.11 -2.31 6.97
CA LEU A 341 -7.91 -1.13 6.63
C LEU A 341 -8.67 -1.28 5.31
N VAL A 342 -8.55 -2.43 4.64
CA VAL A 342 -9.17 -2.65 3.31
C VAL A 342 -10.67 -2.37 3.35
N SER A 343 -11.41 -3.03 4.23
CA SER A 343 -12.86 -2.81 4.36
C SER A 343 -13.21 -1.39 4.82
N THR A 344 -12.40 -0.79 5.67
CA THR A 344 -12.60 0.60 6.15
C THR A 344 -12.50 1.59 4.99
N ILE A 345 -11.49 1.44 4.11
CA ILE A 345 -11.30 2.30 2.95
C ILE A 345 -12.42 2.09 1.93
N GLN A 346 -12.83 0.85 1.69
CA GLN A 346 -13.94 0.53 0.80
C GLN A 346 -15.26 1.15 1.27
N GLN A 347 -15.51 1.13 2.58
CA GLN A 347 -16.72 1.72 3.19
C GLN A 347 -16.69 3.25 3.18
N ALA A 348 -15.55 3.86 3.46
CA ALA A 348 -15.38 5.32 3.43
C ALA A 348 -15.58 5.85 2.01
N GLY A 349 -14.98 5.20 1.04
CA GLY A 349 -15.13 5.47 -0.37
C GLY A 349 -14.43 6.74 -0.87
N ILE A 350 -14.15 6.76 -2.16
CA ILE A 350 -13.60 7.93 -2.86
C ILE A 350 -14.74 8.87 -3.22
N PRO A 351 -14.63 10.20 -2.94
CA PRO A 351 -15.66 11.17 -3.32
C PRO A 351 -15.97 11.15 -4.82
N ALA A 352 -17.24 11.33 -5.18
CA ALA A 352 -17.67 11.35 -6.59
C ALA A 352 -17.05 12.50 -7.41
N SER A 353 -16.49 13.50 -6.76
CA SER A 353 -15.76 14.60 -7.42
C SER A 353 -14.40 14.19 -7.97
N VAL A 354 -13.85 13.02 -7.58
CA VAL A 354 -12.53 12.56 -7.98
C VAL A 354 -12.65 11.44 -9.01
N PRO A 355 -12.43 11.72 -10.31
CA PRO A 355 -12.31 10.69 -11.32
C PRO A 355 -11.15 9.74 -10.97
N THR A 356 -11.44 8.45 -10.91
CA THR A 356 -10.47 7.44 -10.49
C THR A 356 -10.20 6.46 -11.64
N TYR A 357 -8.94 6.20 -11.87
CA TYR A 357 -8.44 5.31 -12.92
C TYR A 357 -7.65 4.18 -12.29
N LEU A 358 -7.88 2.95 -12.72
CA LEU A 358 -7.16 1.77 -12.25
C LEU A 358 -6.32 1.19 -13.37
N LEU A 359 -5.02 1.00 -13.10
CA LEU A 359 -4.08 0.35 -14.01
C LEU A 359 -3.57 -0.91 -13.34
N CYS A 360 -3.89 -2.07 -13.92
CA CYS A 360 -3.60 -3.37 -13.37
C CYS A 360 -2.68 -4.19 -14.28
N GLY A 361 -1.77 -4.94 -13.70
CA GLY A 361 -0.92 -5.90 -14.39
C GLY A 361 -1.50 -7.32 -14.34
N GLY A 362 -1.13 -8.16 -15.30
CA GLY A 362 -1.61 -9.54 -15.38
C GLY A 362 -0.52 -10.56 -15.71
N ALA A 363 0.76 -10.18 -15.69
CA ALA A 363 1.87 -11.13 -15.87
C ALA A 363 2.41 -11.53 -14.49
N PRO A 364 2.20 -12.79 -14.05
CA PRO A 364 2.47 -13.19 -12.66
C PRO A 364 3.97 -13.42 -12.38
N THR A 365 4.86 -13.14 -13.30
CA THR A 365 6.29 -13.46 -13.17
C THR A 365 7.14 -12.21 -13.07
N ILE A 366 7.74 -11.99 -11.92
CA ILE A 366 8.78 -10.99 -11.68
C ILE A 366 10.08 -11.77 -11.46
N PRO A 367 11.10 -11.61 -12.31
CA PRO A 367 12.37 -12.30 -12.14
C PRO A 367 13.03 -11.95 -10.79
N GLY A 368 13.47 -12.96 -10.06
CA GLY A 368 14.14 -12.76 -8.77
C GLY A 368 13.21 -12.53 -7.57
N PHE A 369 11.88 -12.54 -7.79
CA PHE A 369 10.87 -12.42 -6.72
C PHE A 369 10.13 -13.74 -6.52
N TYR A 370 9.56 -13.93 -5.36
CA TYR A 370 8.47 -14.87 -5.17
C TYR A 370 7.20 -14.27 -5.73
N ASN A 371 6.54 -15.02 -6.58
CA ASN A 371 5.45 -14.48 -7.38
C ASN A 371 4.11 -14.98 -6.87
N GLU A 372 3.13 -14.09 -6.78
CA GLU A 372 1.75 -14.49 -6.60
C GLU A 372 1.24 -15.16 -7.88
N ASN A 373 1.13 -16.49 -7.85
CA ASN A 373 0.79 -17.31 -9.01
C ASN A 373 -0.38 -18.27 -8.75
N ARG A 374 -1.05 -18.16 -7.61
CA ARG A 374 -2.23 -18.98 -7.27
C ARG A 374 -3.46 -18.61 -8.10
N GLY A 375 -3.46 -17.41 -8.70
CA GLY A 375 -4.50 -16.90 -9.57
C GLY A 375 -3.95 -15.84 -10.53
N PRO A 376 -4.80 -15.26 -11.39
CA PRO A 376 -4.40 -14.13 -12.22
C PRO A 376 -3.87 -12.99 -11.36
N SER A 377 -2.64 -12.54 -11.61
CA SER A 377 -1.94 -11.52 -10.83
C SER A 377 -0.89 -10.80 -11.66
N ASP A 378 -0.32 -9.75 -11.10
CA ASP A 378 0.86 -9.07 -11.62
C ASP A 378 2.18 -9.56 -10.99
N GLY A 379 2.12 -10.65 -10.22
CA GLY A 379 3.21 -11.22 -9.46
C GLY A 379 3.21 -10.84 -7.97
N VAL A 380 2.46 -9.82 -7.56
CA VAL A 380 2.30 -9.36 -6.18
C VAL A 380 0.82 -9.23 -5.80
N VAL A 381 0.04 -8.56 -6.63
CA VAL A 381 -1.38 -8.27 -6.41
C VAL A 381 -2.23 -9.09 -7.37
N PHE A 382 -3.25 -9.76 -6.88
CA PHE A 382 -4.23 -10.41 -7.75
C PHE A 382 -4.95 -9.40 -8.63
N VAL A 383 -5.18 -9.75 -9.90
CA VAL A 383 -5.98 -8.94 -10.82
C VAL A 383 -7.33 -8.59 -10.19
N ALA A 384 -8.00 -9.57 -9.57
CA ALA A 384 -9.28 -9.35 -8.90
C ALA A 384 -9.19 -8.35 -7.73
N SER A 385 -8.05 -8.23 -7.06
CA SER A 385 -7.83 -7.22 -6.03
C SER A 385 -7.59 -5.84 -6.65
N CYS A 386 -6.77 -5.75 -7.68
CA CYS A 386 -6.47 -4.49 -8.36
C CYS A 386 -7.74 -3.91 -9.02
N GLU A 387 -8.54 -4.75 -9.66
CA GLU A 387 -9.79 -4.36 -10.33
C GLU A 387 -10.97 -4.16 -9.36
N ASP A 388 -10.79 -4.38 -8.05
CA ASP A 388 -11.87 -4.16 -7.08
C ASP A 388 -12.23 -2.67 -7.00
N THR A 389 -13.49 -2.38 -7.32
CA THR A 389 -14.03 -1.02 -7.38
C THR A 389 -14.88 -0.65 -6.18
N ALA A 390 -14.91 -1.50 -5.14
CA ALA A 390 -15.67 -1.23 -3.93
C ALA A 390 -15.28 0.14 -3.32
N GLY A 391 -16.27 1.01 -3.11
CA GLY A 391 -16.05 2.37 -2.61
C GLY A 391 -15.49 3.37 -3.64
N ILE A 392 -15.39 3.03 -4.92
CA ILE A 392 -14.99 3.96 -5.98
C ILE A 392 -16.25 4.46 -6.71
N THR A 393 -16.73 5.63 -6.34
CA THR A 393 -18.00 6.16 -6.86
C THR A 393 -17.87 6.71 -8.29
N ASN A 394 -16.76 7.36 -8.62
CA ASN A 394 -16.47 7.94 -9.92
C ASN A 394 -15.34 7.19 -10.61
N LEU A 395 -15.61 5.92 -10.95
CA LEU A 395 -14.68 5.11 -11.72
C LEU A 395 -14.69 5.56 -13.18
N ALA A 396 -13.57 6.12 -13.63
CA ALA A 396 -13.42 6.55 -15.02
C ALA A 396 -13.04 5.38 -15.94
N THR A 397 -12.10 4.53 -15.51
CA THR A 397 -11.70 3.33 -16.26
C THR A 397 -10.95 2.33 -15.38
N VAL A 398 -10.96 1.09 -15.81
CA VAL A 398 -10.06 0.01 -15.37
C VAL A 398 -9.36 -0.51 -16.62
N GLU A 399 -8.04 -0.56 -16.62
CA GLU A 399 -7.25 -1.08 -17.73
C GLU A 399 -6.29 -2.17 -17.24
N LEU A 400 -6.42 -3.39 -17.79
CA LEU A 400 -5.58 -4.54 -17.48
C LEU A 400 -4.53 -4.76 -18.58
N PHE A 401 -3.27 -4.67 -18.20
CA PHE A 401 -2.13 -5.00 -19.05
C PHE A 401 -1.67 -6.44 -18.76
N SER A 402 -2.23 -7.40 -19.45
CA SER A 402 -2.00 -8.83 -19.21
C SER A 402 -0.54 -9.29 -19.43
N GLY A 403 0.25 -8.49 -20.13
CA GLY A 403 1.68 -8.75 -20.39
C GLY A 403 2.64 -8.08 -19.41
N TYR A 404 2.14 -7.30 -18.45
CA TYR A 404 2.97 -6.52 -17.53
C TYR A 404 2.86 -7.06 -16.12
N ASN A 405 4.01 -7.25 -15.48
CA ASN A 405 4.09 -7.56 -14.05
C ASN A 405 4.08 -6.27 -13.22
N HIS A 406 4.04 -6.43 -11.90
CA HIS A 406 3.90 -5.33 -10.96
C HIS A 406 4.91 -4.21 -11.17
N LEU A 407 6.19 -4.55 -11.40
CA LEU A 407 7.27 -3.57 -11.55
C LEU A 407 7.28 -2.88 -12.92
N MET A 408 6.67 -3.47 -13.94
CA MET A 408 6.62 -2.90 -15.29
C MET A 408 5.60 -1.76 -15.41
N LEU A 409 4.63 -1.69 -14.51
CA LEU A 409 3.50 -0.74 -14.63
C LEU A 409 3.92 0.74 -14.51
N GLY A 410 5.07 1.02 -13.92
CA GLY A 410 5.58 2.39 -13.71
C GLY A 410 6.43 2.93 -14.88
N TRP A 411 6.80 2.11 -15.88
CA TRP A 411 7.75 2.52 -16.90
C TRP A 411 7.50 1.93 -18.31
N GLU A 412 6.62 0.97 -18.46
CA GLU A 412 6.34 0.42 -19.80
C GLU A 412 5.60 1.44 -20.65
N PRO A 413 6.04 1.66 -21.93
CA PRO A 413 5.52 2.77 -22.76
C PRO A 413 4.01 2.76 -22.96
N THR A 414 3.38 1.59 -22.98
CA THR A 414 1.92 1.49 -23.13
C THR A 414 1.21 1.93 -21.85
N ALA A 415 1.75 1.60 -20.67
CA ALA A 415 1.24 2.05 -19.39
C ALA A 415 1.42 3.58 -19.24
N GLU A 416 2.59 4.11 -19.58
CA GLU A 416 2.88 5.55 -19.60
C GLU A 416 1.90 6.32 -20.50
N SER A 417 1.68 5.81 -21.73
CA SER A 417 0.73 6.39 -22.67
C SER A 417 -0.71 6.36 -22.17
N ALA A 418 -1.12 5.30 -21.48
CA ALA A 418 -2.45 5.22 -20.89
C ALA A 418 -2.62 6.27 -19.77
N ILE A 419 -1.64 6.38 -18.88
CA ILE A 419 -1.64 7.38 -17.80
C ILE A 419 -1.70 8.80 -18.38
N ALA A 420 -0.83 9.14 -19.33
CA ALA A 420 -0.82 10.47 -19.96
C ALA A 420 -2.16 10.79 -20.64
N ARG A 421 -2.76 9.81 -21.32
CA ARG A 421 -4.11 9.94 -21.92
C ARG A 421 -5.15 10.28 -20.85
N TRP A 422 -5.14 9.61 -19.70
CA TRP A 422 -6.10 9.88 -18.62
C TRP A 422 -5.90 11.24 -17.99
N LEU A 423 -4.65 11.65 -17.81
CA LEU A 423 -4.33 12.98 -17.28
C LEU A 423 -4.76 14.12 -18.22
N SER A 424 -4.85 13.86 -19.53
CA SER A 424 -5.28 14.86 -20.52
C SER A 424 -6.80 15.04 -20.63
N LEU A 425 -7.61 14.14 -20.03
CA LEU A 425 -9.08 14.22 -20.02
C LEU A 425 -9.56 15.26 -18.98
#